data_937e35598760a8c09bfc2616dd5228c7
#
_entry.id   937e35598760a8c09bfc2616dd5228c7
#
_cell.length_a   1.000
_cell.length_b   1.000
_cell.length_c   1.000
_cell.angle_alpha   90.00
_cell.angle_beta   90.00
_cell.angle_gamma   90.00
#
_symmetry.space_group_name_H-M   'P 1'
#
loop_
_entity.id
_entity.type
_entity.pdbx_description
1 polymer ?
#
loop_
_entity_poly.entity_id
_entity_poly.type
_entity_poly.pdbx_seq_one_letter_code
_entity_poly.pdbx_strand_id
1 'polypeptide(L)'
;LREWRGGNSGHTRNLRCMHDAPQDVLVDAYPEEEYWQDLLKVTGGITNEKLARLVIRASSTCRDWMRKHGVHFQPPLSGALHVARTNAFFMGGGKALVNAYYRSAEKLGVQIRYNAPVDKLDIQDGQFVAAYVGNERITAKACVLAAGGFESNREWLREAWGQNERGEWPADNFLIRGTQFNQGVLLKHMLAHGADSIGDPTQAHMVAIDARAPLYDGGICTRIDCVSLGVVVNRDGQRFYDEGEDFWPKRYAIWGRLVAQQPGQIGYSIIDAKAIGRFMPPVFPGVQADTLPRSEEHTSEL
;
A
#
# COMPACT_ATOMS: atom_id res chain seq x y z
N LEU A 1 -18.36 7.90 -3.76
CA LEU A 1 -18.05 6.47 -3.94
C LEU A 1 -18.55 5.99 -5.29
N ARG A 2 -17.94 4.92 -5.82
CA ARG A 2 -18.45 4.18 -6.99
C ARG A 2 -19.77 3.46 -6.67
N GLU A 3 -20.18 2.59 -7.58
CA GLU A 3 -21.30 1.64 -7.38
C GLU A 3 -21.12 0.69 -6.20
N TRP A 4 -19.90 0.53 -5.69
CA TRP A 4 -19.63 -0.26 -4.48
C TRP A 4 -18.61 0.45 -3.57
N ARG A 5 -18.65 0.07 -2.30
CA ARG A 5 -17.71 0.50 -1.27
C ARG A 5 -16.31 -0.08 -1.51
N GLY A 6 -15.24 0.67 -1.18
CA GLY A 6 -13.89 0.17 -1.40
C GLY A 6 -12.82 1.24 -1.39
N GLY A 7 -12.34 1.61 -2.58
CA GLY A 7 -11.11 2.38 -2.72
C GLY A 7 -9.88 1.55 -2.32
N ASN A 8 -8.74 2.20 -2.06
CA ASN A 8 -7.51 1.51 -1.69
C ASN A 8 -7.61 0.75 -0.36
N SER A 9 -8.48 1.16 0.55
CA SER A 9 -8.73 0.42 1.79
C SER A 9 -9.21 -1.01 1.56
N GLY A 10 -9.88 -1.29 0.43
CA GLY A 10 -10.28 -2.62 0.03
C GLY A 10 -9.12 -3.56 -0.31
N HIS A 11 -7.93 -3.00 -0.58
CA HIS A 11 -6.72 -3.74 -0.93
C HIS A 11 -5.77 -3.96 0.26
N THR A 12 -6.08 -3.43 1.44
CA THR A 12 -5.29 -3.69 2.65
C THR A 12 -5.49 -5.11 3.16
N ARG A 13 -4.52 -5.64 3.90
CA ARG A 13 -4.63 -6.98 4.50
C ARG A 13 -4.31 -7.00 5.98
N ASN A 14 -3.60 -6.02 6.48
CA ASN A 14 -3.07 -6.03 7.83
C ASN A 14 -2.91 -4.62 8.39
N LEU A 15 -2.72 -4.56 9.68
CA LEU A 15 -2.34 -3.38 10.43
C LEU A 15 -1.04 -3.68 11.18
N ARG A 16 -0.03 -2.81 11.04
CA ARG A 16 1.18 -2.88 11.87
C ARG A 16 0.86 -2.34 13.27
N CYS A 17 1.24 -3.08 14.31
CA CYS A 17 0.85 -2.78 15.68
C CYS A 17 2.06 -2.81 16.60
N MET A 18 2.24 -1.74 17.38
CA MET A 18 3.12 -1.74 18.54
C MET A 18 2.56 -2.64 19.64
N HIS A 19 3.39 -3.43 20.29
CA HIS A 19 3.05 -4.26 21.45
C HIS A 19 4.32 -4.70 22.20
N ASP A 20 4.24 -4.77 23.53
CA ASP A 20 5.38 -5.05 24.39
C ASP A 20 5.50 -6.53 24.76
N ALA A 21 4.49 -7.33 24.45
CA ALA A 21 4.43 -8.78 24.73
C ALA A 21 3.54 -9.47 23.70
N PRO A 22 3.63 -10.81 23.54
CA PRO A 22 2.73 -11.58 22.71
C PRO A 22 1.27 -11.30 23.06
N GLN A 23 0.44 -11.18 22.04
CA GLN A 23 -1.01 -10.96 22.14
C GLN A 23 -1.74 -12.00 21.29
N ASP A 24 -3.08 -11.97 21.30
CA ASP A 24 -3.94 -12.96 20.64
C ASP A 24 -3.57 -13.32 19.18
N VAL A 25 -3.24 -12.31 18.37
CA VAL A 25 -2.91 -12.46 16.93
C VAL A 25 -1.50 -11.98 16.57
N LEU A 26 -0.73 -11.57 17.57
CA LEU A 26 0.64 -11.09 17.42
C LEU A 26 1.59 -11.93 18.27
N VAL A 27 2.70 -12.35 17.68
CA VAL A 27 3.75 -13.10 18.36
C VAL A 27 4.88 -12.17 18.80
N ASP A 28 5.63 -12.58 19.82
CA ASP A 28 6.76 -11.83 20.38
C ASP A 28 6.40 -10.41 20.84
N ALA A 29 7.36 -9.51 20.81
CA ALA A 29 7.20 -8.10 21.09
C ALA A 29 7.61 -7.25 19.87
N TYR A 30 6.99 -6.09 19.73
CA TYR A 30 7.36 -5.06 18.76
C TYR A 30 7.20 -3.69 19.41
N PRO A 31 8.17 -3.28 20.26
CA PRO A 31 8.07 -2.07 21.07
C PRO A 31 8.16 -0.79 20.25
N GLU A 32 7.78 0.32 20.86
CA GLU A 32 7.74 1.65 20.22
C GLU A 32 9.06 2.01 19.54
N GLU A 33 10.18 1.80 20.20
CA GLU A 33 11.48 2.21 19.68
C GLU A 33 11.89 1.39 18.44
N GLU A 34 11.62 0.10 18.44
CA GLU A 34 11.89 -0.73 17.26
C GLU A 34 11.00 -0.29 16.08
N TYR A 35 9.72 -0.05 16.32
CA TYR A 35 8.81 0.45 15.27
C TYR A 35 9.28 1.81 14.74
N TRP A 36 9.73 2.70 15.63
CA TRP A 36 10.27 4.00 15.26
C TRP A 36 11.52 3.86 14.37
N GLN A 37 12.47 3.01 14.75
CA GLN A 37 13.68 2.77 13.95
C GLN A 37 13.34 2.17 12.57
N ASP A 38 12.39 1.24 12.50
CA ASP A 38 11.90 0.70 11.24
C ASP A 38 11.29 1.79 10.34
N LEU A 39 10.54 2.72 10.94
CA LEU A 39 9.96 3.84 10.20
C LEU A 39 11.04 4.79 9.67
N LEU A 40 12.02 5.15 10.49
CA LEU A 40 13.16 5.98 10.07
C LEU A 40 13.92 5.34 8.91
N LYS A 41 14.16 4.04 8.98
CA LYS A 41 14.83 3.29 7.90
C LYS A 41 14.05 3.36 6.58
N VAL A 42 12.73 3.21 6.63
CA VAL A 42 11.86 3.25 5.44
C VAL A 42 11.74 4.66 4.86
N THR A 43 11.71 5.68 5.70
CA THR A 43 11.57 7.09 5.28
C THR A 43 12.91 7.78 4.98
N GLY A 44 14.04 7.08 5.15
CA GLY A 44 15.37 7.70 5.05
C GLY A 44 15.62 8.79 6.10
N GLY A 45 14.95 8.69 7.26
CA GLY A 45 15.03 9.67 8.34
C GLY A 45 14.14 10.91 8.17
N ILE A 46 13.43 11.02 7.05
CA ILE A 46 12.57 12.19 6.76
C ILE A 46 11.16 11.89 7.25
N THR A 47 10.83 12.35 8.46
CA THR A 47 9.48 12.18 9.03
C THR A 47 9.24 13.18 10.18
N ASN A 48 7.97 13.41 10.51
CA ASN A 48 7.58 14.16 11.70
C ASN A 48 7.54 13.20 12.91
N GLU A 49 8.57 13.23 13.74
CA GLU A 49 8.70 12.32 14.89
C GLU A 49 7.50 12.38 15.83
N LYS A 50 7.03 13.58 16.19
CA LYS A 50 5.91 13.76 17.10
C LYS A 50 4.64 13.08 16.60
N LEU A 51 4.33 13.28 15.32
CA LEU A 51 3.16 12.67 14.67
C LEU A 51 3.34 11.16 14.51
N ALA A 52 4.50 10.73 14.10
CA ALA A 52 4.81 9.31 13.90
C ALA A 52 4.71 8.52 15.21
N ARG A 53 5.32 9.01 16.29
CA ARG A 53 5.22 8.36 17.61
C ARG A 53 3.79 8.34 18.15
N LEU A 54 3.00 9.39 17.89
CA LEU A 54 1.57 9.39 18.23
C LEU A 54 0.85 8.23 17.55
N VAL A 55 1.07 8.03 16.24
CA VAL A 55 0.45 6.96 15.47
C VAL A 55 0.95 5.58 15.92
N ILE A 56 2.25 5.44 16.18
CA ILE A 56 2.84 4.19 16.69
C ILE A 56 2.18 3.78 18.00
N ARG A 57 2.10 4.69 18.98
CA ARG A 57 1.45 4.43 20.29
C ARG A 57 -0.03 4.10 20.14
N ALA A 58 -0.76 4.84 19.29
CA ALA A 58 -2.18 4.58 19.04
C ALA A 58 -2.43 3.22 18.39
N SER A 59 -1.46 2.68 17.65
CA SER A 59 -1.60 1.37 17.01
C SER A 59 -1.76 0.21 18.02
N SER A 60 -1.30 0.37 19.25
CA SER A 60 -1.42 -0.65 20.31
C SER A 60 -2.88 -0.93 20.70
N THR A 61 -3.75 0.09 20.65
CA THR A 61 -5.18 -0.02 21.03
C THR A 61 -6.12 -0.05 19.82
N CYS A 62 -5.59 0.20 18.62
CA CYS A 62 -6.39 0.32 17.41
C CYS A 62 -7.18 -0.96 17.09
N ARG A 63 -6.61 -2.16 17.35
CA ARG A 63 -7.30 -3.44 17.10
C ARG A 63 -8.58 -3.61 17.91
N ASP A 64 -8.59 -3.17 19.16
CA ASP A 64 -9.78 -3.28 20.02
C ASP A 64 -10.89 -2.34 19.54
N TRP A 65 -10.52 -1.13 19.12
CA TRP A 65 -11.44 -0.22 18.47
C TRP A 65 -12.02 -0.82 17.18
N MET A 66 -11.19 -1.42 16.34
CA MET A 66 -11.61 -2.07 15.11
C MET A 66 -12.57 -3.25 15.37
N ARG A 67 -12.30 -4.07 16.41
CA ARG A 67 -13.21 -5.16 16.83
C ARG A 67 -14.58 -4.64 17.26
N LYS A 68 -14.63 -3.56 17.99
CA LYS A 68 -15.91 -2.91 18.37
C LYS A 68 -16.73 -2.49 17.15
N HIS A 69 -16.08 -2.26 16.02
CA HIS A 69 -16.73 -1.94 14.75
C HIS A 69 -16.85 -3.13 13.78
N GLY A 70 -16.74 -4.36 14.32
CA GLY A 70 -17.03 -5.59 13.59
C GLY A 70 -15.91 -6.10 12.70
N VAL A 71 -14.67 -5.62 12.91
CA VAL A 71 -13.49 -6.16 12.23
C VAL A 71 -12.99 -7.39 12.97
N HIS A 72 -12.68 -8.45 12.24
CA HIS A 72 -12.09 -9.67 12.77
C HIS A 72 -10.65 -9.83 12.29
N PHE A 73 -9.82 -10.39 13.16
CA PHE A 73 -8.44 -10.72 12.84
C PHE A 73 -8.26 -12.22 12.75
N GLN A 74 -7.41 -12.66 11.85
CA GLN A 74 -7.09 -14.08 11.71
C GLN A 74 -5.99 -14.49 12.71
N PRO A 75 -5.89 -15.77 13.07
CA PRO A 75 -4.79 -16.29 13.86
C PRO A 75 -3.43 -15.92 13.27
N PRO A 76 -2.35 -15.92 14.09
CA PRO A 76 -1.02 -15.59 13.61
C PRO A 76 -0.63 -16.47 12.42
N LEU A 77 -0.14 -15.84 11.36
CA LEU A 77 0.42 -16.55 10.23
C LEU A 77 1.77 -17.15 10.63
N SER A 78 1.88 -18.46 10.51
CA SER A 78 3.15 -19.18 10.68
C SER A 78 3.99 -19.12 9.41
N GLY A 79 5.29 -19.39 9.54
CA GLY A 79 6.22 -19.50 8.42
C GLY A 79 7.47 -18.65 8.60
N ALA A 80 8.40 -18.76 7.66
CA ALA A 80 9.72 -18.12 7.71
C ALA A 80 9.68 -16.59 7.72
N LEU A 81 8.58 -15.98 7.31
CA LEU A 81 8.47 -14.53 7.21
C LEU A 81 8.10 -13.83 8.52
N HIS A 82 7.77 -14.54 9.58
CA HIS A 82 7.39 -13.99 10.89
C HIS A 82 6.47 -12.76 10.85
N VAL A 83 5.60 -12.70 9.85
CA VAL A 83 4.76 -11.51 9.58
C VAL A 83 3.85 -11.15 10.75
N ALA A 84 3.46 -12.13 11.56
CA ALA A 84 2.63 -11.91 12.74
C ALA A 84 3.38 -11.26 13.91
N ARG A 85 4.71 -11.08 13.83
CA ARG A 85 5.47 -10.34 14.83
C ARG A 85 5.16 -8.84 14.80
N THR A 86 4.91 -8.29 13.64
CA THR A 86 4.69 -6.83 13.48
C THR A 86 3.28 -6.48 13.01
N ASN A 87 2.55 -7.43 12.41
CA ASN A 87 1.32 -7.16 11.70
C ASN A 87 0.17 -8.09 12.11
N ALA A 88 -0.96 -7.51 12.50
CA ALA A 88 -2.23 -8.20 12.68
C ALA A 88 -2.99 -8.25 11.34
N PHE A 89 -3.39 -9.44 10.91
CA PHE A 89 -4.04 -9.66 9.62
C PHE A 89 -5.57 -9.66 9.74
N PHE A 90 -6.23 -8.98 8.83
CA PHE A 90 -7.70 -8.94 8.79
C PHE A 90 -8.25 -10.25 8.24
N MET A 91 -9.19 -10.85 8.95
CA MET A 91 -9.94 -11.99 8.45
C MET A 91 -10.82 -11.54 7.28
N GLY A 92 -10.57 -12.12 6.09
CA GLY A 92 -11.22 -11.71 4.84
C GLY A 92 -10.64 -10.43 4.21
N GLY A 93 -9.49 -9.96 4.70
CA GLY A 93 -8.73 -8.85 4.11
C GLY A 93 -9.45 -7.50 4.14
N GLY A 94 -9.00 -6.58 3.30
CA GLY A 94 -9.52 -5.21 3.24
C GLY A 94 -10.98 -5.10 2.83
N LYS A 95 -11.48 -6.02 2.02
CA LYS A 95 -12.92 -6.04 1.67
C LYS A 95 -13.80 -6.30 2.90
N ALA A 96 -13.41 -7.24 3.75
CA ALA A 96 -14.13 -7.52 4.99
C ALA A 96 -14.03 -6.35 5.97
N LEU A 97 -12.84 -5.74 6.11
CA LEU A 97 -12.61 -4.52 6.88
C LEU A 97 -13.56 -3.38 6.45
N VAL A 98 -13.55 -3.05 5.17
CA VAL A 98 -14.39 -1.97 4.62
C VAL A 98 -15.86 -2.28 4.86
N ASN A 99 -16.29 -3.52 4.59
CA ASN A 99 -17.69 -3.92 4.82
C ASN A 99 -18.11 -3.82 6.30
N ALA A 100 -17.21 -4.13 7.25
CA ALA A 100 -17.47 -3.97 8.67
C ALA A 100 -17.70 -2.49 9.05
N TYR A 101 -16.84 -1.61 8.56
CA TYR A 101 -16.96 -0.17 8.82
C TYR A 101 -18.20 0.45 8.17
N TYR A 102 -18.55 0.04 6.95
CA TYR A 102 -19.77 0.52 6.31
C TYR A 102 -21.02 0.08 7.06
N ARG A 103 -21.09 -1.19 7.50
CA ARG A 103 -22.19 -1.64 8.36
C ARG A 103 -22.27 -0.85 9.67
N SER A 104 -21.13 -0.52 10.26
CA SER A 104 -21.08 0.30 11.47
C SER A 104 -21.56 1.72 11.22
N ALA A 105 -21.15 2.34 10.11
CA ALA A 105 -21.58 3.67 9.70
C ALA A 105 -23.11 3.71 9.43
N GLU A 106 -23.63 2.72 8.72
CA GLU A 106 -25.06 2.57 8.42
C GLU A 106 -25.88 2.45 9.74
N LYS A 107 -25.41 1.65 10.70
CA LYS A 107 -26.05 1.55 12.03
C LYS A 107 -26.05 2.85 12.82
N LEU A 108 -25.08 3.71 12.58
CA LEU A 108 -24.97 5.06 13.19
C LEU A 108 -25.78 6.11 12.43
N GLY A 109 -26.50 5.74 11.37
CA GLY A 109 -27.33 6.65 10.58
C GLY A 109 -26.56 7.47 9.55
N VAL A 110 -25.32 7.10 9.25
CA VAL A 110 -24.52 7.79 8.21
C VAL A 110 -25.15 7.54 6.84
N GLN A 111 -25.44 8.60 6.10
CA GLN A 111 -25.91 8.52 4.73
C GLN A 111 -24.74 8.29 3.78
N ILE A 112 -24.77 7.19 3.04
CA ILE A 112 -23.73 6.80 2.10
C ILE A 112 -24.25 6.97 0.68
N ARG A 113 -23.54 7.75 -0.13
CA ARG A 113 -23.91 7.98 -1.53
C ARG A 113 -22.89 7.34 -2.45
N TYR A 114 -23.38 6.48 -3.33
CA TYR A 114 -22.59 5.87 -4.40
C TYR A 114 -22.76 6.66 -5.70
N ASN A 115 -21.86 6.49 -6.66
CA ASN A 115 -21.85 7.20 -7.95
C ASN A 115 -21.98 8.71 -7.79
N ALA A 116 -21.39 9.25 -6.71
CA ALA A 116 -21.45 10.65 -6.35
C ALA A 116 -20.02 11.22 -6.24
N PRO A 117 -19.30 11.40 -7.37
CA PRO A 117 -17.98 12.00 -7.35
C PRO A 117 -18.07 13.45 -6.86
N VAL A 118 -17.29 13.76 -5.84
CA VAL A 118 -17.07 15.15 -5.43
C VAL A 118 -15.96 15.71 -6.30
N ASP A 119 -16.28 16.67 -7.14
CA ASP A 119 -15.39 17.24 -8.14
C ASP A 119 -14.92 18.66 -7.79
N LYS A 120 -15.60 19.32 -6.85
CA LYS A 120 -15.26 20.67 -6.40
C LYS A 120 -15.63 20.87 -4.93
N LEU A 121 -14.81 21.70 -4.24
CA LEU A 121 -15.11 22.24 -2.92
C LEU A 121 -15.25 23.75 -3.03
N ASP A 122 -16.19 24.31 -2.27
CA ASP A 122 -16.31 25.75 -2.05
C ASP A 122 -15.54 26.06 -0.76
N ILE A 123 -14.45 26.81 -0.90
CA ILE A 123 -13.58 27.22 0.21
C ILE A 123 -13.51 28.75 0.15
N GLN A 124 -13.94 29.41 1.22
CA GLN A 124 -13.93 30.86 1.36
C GLN A 124 -13.13 31.23 2.60
N ASP A 125 -12.17 32.12 2.45
CA ASP A 125 -11.28 32.56 3.55
C ASP A 125 -10.64 31.39 4.31
N GLY A 126 -10.25 30.33 3.57
CA GLY A 126 -9.66 29.12 4.14
C GLY A 126 -10.64 28.18 4.86
N GLN A 127 -11.95 28.48 4.83
CA GLN A 127 -12.99 27.67 5.46
C GLN A 127 -13.81 26.89 4.43
N PHE A 128 -14.12 25.65 4.75
CA PHE A 128 -15.03 24.84 3.95
C PHE A 128 -16.46 25.39 4.03
N VAL A 129 -17.08 25.58 2.89
CA VAL A 129 -18.46 26.06 2.75
C VAL A 129 -19.37 24.99 2.18
N ALA A 130 -18.94 24.33 1.10
CA ALA A 130 -19.73 23.28 0.44
C ALA A 130 -18.86 22.32 -0.38
N ALA A 131 -19.41 21.15 -0.67
CA ALA A 131 -18.92 20.21 -1.69
C ALA A 131 -19.92 20.15 -2.85
N TYR A 132 -19.42 19.85 -4.05
CA TYR A 132 -20.25 19.70 -5.24
C TYR A 132 -20.16 18.29 -5.79
N VAL A 133 -21.31 17.77 -6.18
CA VAL A 133 -21.47 16.54 -6.95
C VAL A 133 -22.22 16.93 -8.23
N GLY A 134 -21.49 17.16 -9.31
CA GLY A 134 -22.06 17.83 -10.47
C GLY A 134 -22.62 19.20 -10.10
N ASN A 135 -23.89 19.42 -10.37
CA ASN A 135 -24.58 20.69 -10.05
C ASN A 135 -25.16 20.75 -8.61
N GLU A 136 -25.11 19.64 -7.88
CA GLU A 136 -25.66 19.60 -6.52
C GLU A 136 -24.68 20.18 -5.52
N ARG A 137 -25.13 21.18 -4.75
CA ARG A 137 -24.36 21.80 -3.67
C ARG A 137 -24.71 21.19 -2.34
N ILE A 138 -23.73 20.58 -1.66
CA ILE A 138 -23.88 19.93 -0.37
C ILE A 138 -23.14 20.74 0.70
N THR A 139 -23.88 21.24 1.70
CA THR A 139 -23.33 22.00 2.83
C THR A 139 -23.17 21.12 4.06
N ALA A 140 -22.15 21.41 4.86
CA ALA A 140 -21.93 20.78 6.16
C ALA A 140 -21.14 21.72 7.08
N LYS A 141 -21.14 21.42 8.40
CA LYS A 141 -20.35 22.17 9.38
C LYS A 141 -18.84 21.93 9.25
N ALA A 142 -18.45 20.77 8.72
CA ALA A 142 -17.06 20.39 8.47
C ALA A 142 -17.01 19.36 7.35
N CYS A 143 -15.85 19.24 6.71
CA CYS A 143 -15.58 18.25 5.70
C CYS A 143 -14.29 17.48 6.03
N VAL A 144 -14.36 16.15 5.96
CA VAL A 144 -13.18 15.29 6.07
C VAL A 144 -12.83 14.80 4.66
N LEU A 145 -11.66 15.20 4.18
CA LEU A 145 -11.13 14.74 2.89
C LEU A 145 -10.46 13.38 3.08
N ALA A 146 -11.13 12.33 2.65
CA ALA A 146 -10.63 10.95 2.66
C ALA A 146 -10.65 10.37 1.23
N ALA A 147 -10.35 11.20 0.23
CA ALA A 147 -10.49 10.90 -1.19
C ALA A 147 -9.30 10.13 -1.80
N GLY A 148 -8.32 9.74 -1.01
CA GLY A 148 -7.09 9.10 -1.47
C GLY A 148 -6.08 10.08 -2.06
N GLY A 149 -5.06 9.54 -2.69
CA GLY A 149 -3.97 10.29 -3.31
C GLY A 149 -4.13 10.48 -4.82
N PHE A 150 -3.00 10.52 -5.50
CA PHE A 150 -2.93 10.73 -6.96
C PHE A 150 -2.19 9.61 -7.71
N GLU A 151 -1.98 8.47 -7.05
CA GLU A 151 -1.17 7.37 -7.58
C GLU A 151 -1.70 6.77 -8.89
N SER A 152 -2.95 7.04 -9.24
CA SER A 152 -3.54 6.62 -10.51
C SER A 152 -3.55 7.72 -11.58
N ASN A 153 -3.03 8.91 -11.26
CA ASN A 153 -2.88 10.00 -12.21
C ASN A 153 -1.50 9.90 -12.88
N ARG A 154 -1.46 9.30 -14.06
CA ARG A 154 -0.22 9.02 -14.80
C ARG A 154 0.55 10.29 -15.16
N GLU A 155 -0.13 11.35 -15.52
CA GLU A 155 0.50 12.63 -15.85
C GLU A 155 1.18 13.24 -14.64
N TRP A 156 0.51 13.24 -13.49
CA TRP A 156 1.09 13.76 -12.26
C TRP A 156 2.25 12.90 -11.76
N LEU A 157 2.18 11.57 -11.94
CA LEU A 157 3.31 10.70 -11.65
C LEU A 157 4.50 10.96 -12.57
N ARG A 158 4.28 11.17 -13.86
CA ARG A 158 5.36 11.57 -14.80
C ARG A 158 5.98 12.91 -14.41
N GLU A 159 5.17 13.89 -14.07
CA GLU A 159 5.63 15.20 -13.60
C GLU A 159 6.51 15.08 -12.35
N ALA A 160 6.12 14.23 -11.39
CA ALA A 160 6.85 14.04 -10.15
C ALA A 160 8.15 13.23 -10.33
N TRP A 161 8.11 12.15 -11.11
CA TRP A 161 9.25 11.23 -11.26
C TRP A 161 10.25 11.65 -12.36
N GLY A 162 9.80 12.38 -13.37
CA GLY A 162 10.62 12.75 -14.52
C GLY A 162 11.08 11.56 -15.35
N GLN A 163 12.05 11.80 -16.22
CA GLN A 163 12.77 10.77 -16.95
C GLN A 163 13.99 10.31 -16.17
N ASN A 164 14.31 9.03 -16.24
CA ASN A 164 15.56 8.48 -15.72
C ASN A 164 16.74 8.80 -16.66
N GLU A 165 17.95 8.42 -16.26
CA GLU A 165 19.18 8.63 -17.06
C GLU A 165 19.17 7.95 -18.43
N ARG A 166 18.27 6.97 -18.64
CA ARG A 166 18.07 6.28 -19.92
C ARG A 166 17.00 6.92 -20.80
N GLY A 167 16.39 8.02 -20.34
CA GLY A 167 15.28 8.69 -21.02
C GLY A 167 13.93 7.96 -20.89
N GLU A 168 13.83 6.95 -20.03
CA GLU A 168 12.58 6.25 -19.74
C GLU A 168 11.75 7.06 -18.73
N TRP A 169 10.42 6.95 -18.81
CA TRP A 169 9.49 7.45 -17.81
C TRP A 169 9.11 6.34 -16.83
N PRO A 170 9.73 6.22 -15.65
CA PRO A 170 9.45 5.14 -14.71
C PRO A 170 7.97 5.01 -14.38
N ALA A 171 7.29 6.16 -14.27
CA ALA A 171 5.85 6.20 -13.98
C ALA A 171 4.99 5.41 -14.96
N ASP A 172 5.42 5.22 -16.22
CA ASP A 172 4.64 4.49 -17.23
C ASP A 172 4.53 3.00 -16.95
N ASN A 173 5.54 2.45 -16.28
CA ASN A 173 5.63 1.03 -15.97
C ASN A 173 5.06 0.69 -14.58
N PHE A 174 4.63 1.69 -13.79
CA PHE A 174 4.05 1.44 -12.48
C PHE A 174 2.67 0.79 -12.59
N LEU A 175 2.54 -0.37 -11.97
CA LEU A 175 1.25 -1.02 -11.76
C LEU A 175 0.63 -0.48 -10.46
N ILE A 176 -0.61 -0.06 -10.54
CA ILE A 176 -1.30 0.55 -9.40
C ILE A 176 -2.12 -0.52 -8.69
N ARG A 177 -1.64 -1.00 -7.55
CA ARG A 177 -2.33 -2.04 -6.76
C ARG A 177 -3.66 -1.59 -6.20
N GLY A 178 -3.90 -0.29 -6.18
CA GLY A 178 -5.14 0.34 -5.77
C GLY A 178 -6.10 0.59 -6.93
N THR A 179 -7.10 1.40 -6.63
CA THR A 179 -8.14 1.77 -7.58
C THR A 179 -7.65 2.78 -8.62
N GLN A 180 -8.19 2.69 -9.83
CA GLN A 180 -7.98 3.70 -10.89
C GLN A 180 -8.53 5.10 -10.59
N PHE A 181 -9.30 5.28 -9.50
CA PHE A 181 -10.01 6.53 -9.19
C PHE A 181 -9.23 7.52 -8.33
N ASN A 182 -8.08 7.13 -7.78
CA ASN A 182 -7.23 8.03 -7.01
C ASN A 182 -6.43 8.93 -7.96
N GLN A 183 -7.14 9.89 -8.56
CA GLN A 183 -6.60 10.83 -9.56
C GLN A 183 -6.14 12.16 -8.95
N GLY A 184 -6.27 12.34 -7.63
CA GLY A 184 -5.85 13.54 -6.93
C GLY A 184 -6.73 14.78 -7.17
N VAL A 185 -7.97 14.62 -7.64
CA VAL A 185 -8.86 15.74 -7.99
C VAL A 185 -9.02 16.72 -6.83
N LEU A 186 -9.43 16.23 -5.66
CA LEU A 186 -9.60 17.10 -4.49
C LEU A 186 -8.28 17.55 -3.89
N LEU A 187 -7.21 16.77 -4.05
CA LEU A 187 -5.87 17.15 -3.62
C LEU A 187 -5.37 18.36 -4.43
N LYS A 188 -5.48 18.32 -5.77
CA LYS A 188 -5.17 19.48 -6.63
C LYS A 188 -6.01 20.70 -6.24
N HIS A 189 -7.28 20.49 -5.93
CA HIS A 189 -8.17 21.57 -5.51
C HIS A 189 -7.69 22.23 -4.20
N MET A 190 -7.27 21.43 -3.22
CA MET A 190 -6.71 21.94 -1.95
C MET A 190 -5.42 22.73 -2.17
N LEU A 191 -4.51 22.20 -2.99
CA LEU A 191 -3.26 22.90 -3.34
C LEU A 191 -3.54 24.25 -4.00
N ALA A 192 -4.51 24.32 -4.90
CA ALA A 192 -4.93 25.56 -5.55
C ALA A 192 -5.55 26.59 -4.57
N HIS A 193 -6.02 26.15 -3.40
CA HIS A 193 -6.55 27.00 -2.32
C HIS A 193 -5.54 27.25 -1.19
N GLY A 194 -4.25 27.04 -1.47
CA GLY A 194 -3.17 27.41 -0.54
C GLY A 194 -2.85 26.35 0.53
N ALA A 195 -3.29 25.10 0.37
CA ALA A 195 -2.81 24.02 1.22
C ALA A 195 -1.33 23.74 0.95
N ASP A 196 -0.54 23.56 2.01
CA ASP A 196 0.86 23.20 1.90
C ASP A 196 1.04 21.76 1.40
N SER A 197 2.02 21.58 0.52
CA SER A 197 2.49 20.26 0.08
C SER A 197 3.68 19.86 0.93
N ILE A 198 3.53 18.83 1.75
CA ILE A 198 4.60 18.29 2.60
C ILE A 198 4.95 16.88 2.13
N GLY A 199 6.25 16.61 1.99
CA GLY A 199 6.77 15.34 1.55
C GLY A 199 7.25 15.37 0.11
N ASP A 200 7.78 14.23 -0.32
CA ASP A 200 8.31 14.05 -1.66
C ASP A 200 7.35 13.18 -2.48
N PRO A 201 6.80 13.68 -3.60
CA PRO A 201 5.84 12.94 -4.42
C PRO A 201 6.43 11.68 -5.08
N THR A 202 7.77 11.53 -5.08
CA THR A 202 8.44 10.30 -5.52
C THR A 202 8.57 9.26 -4.41
N GLN A 203 8.26 9.61 -3.15
CA GLN A 203 8.28 8.69 -2.02
C GLN A 203 6.89 8.07 -1.83
N ALA A 204 6.76 6.82 -2.25
CA ALA A 204 5.51 6.07 -2.18
C ALA A 204 5.71 4.72 -1.49
N HIS A 205 4.62 4.14 -0.99
CA HIS A 205 4.62 2.74 -0.57
C HIS A 205 4.64 1.84 -1.81
N MET A 206 5.84 1.54 -2.28
CA MET A 206 6.07 0.71 -3.45
C MET A 206 6.37 -0.73 -3.03
N VAL A 207 5.81 -1.67 -3.76
CA VAL A 207 6.08 -3.09 -3.59
C VAL A 207 6.35 -3.74 -4.95
N ALA A 208 7.28 -4.66 -4.99
CA ALA A 208 7.45 -5.49 -6.17
C ALA A 208 6.28 -6.48 -6.26
N ILE A 209 5.62 -6.50 -7.41
CA ILE A 209 4.51 -7.39 -7.71
C ILE A 209 4.79 -8.13 -9.01
N ASP A 210 3.99 -9.13 -9.32
CA ASP A 210 4.04 -9.81 -10.61
C ASP A 210 3.85 -8.79 -11.74
N ALA A 211 4.79 -8.73 -12.66
CA ALA A 211 4.75 -7.80 -13.80
C ALA A 211 3.55 -8.03 -14.74
N ARG A 212 2.92 -9.21 -14.70
CA ARG A 212 1.70 -9.54 -15.45
C ARG A 212 0.42 -9.12 -14.74
N ALA A 213 0.52 -8.52 -13.55
CA ALA A 213 -0.64 -8.03 -12.82
C ALA A 213 -1.38 -6.95 -13.63
N PRO A 214 -2.70 -6.81 -13.46
CA PRO A 214 -3.44 -5.75 -14.13
C PRO A 214 -2.95 -4.38 -13.70
N LEU A 215 -3.11 -3.39 -14.59
CA LEU A 215 -2.67 -2.02 -14.35
C LEU A 215 -3.26 -1.41 -13.08
N TYR A 216 -4.51 -1.75 -12.76
CA TYR A 216 -5.22 -1.33 -11.55
C TYR A 216 -5.84 -2.53 -10.83
N ASP A 217 -6.13 -2.34 -9.55
CA ASP A 217 -6.84 -3.32 -8.71
C ASP A 217 -6.17 -4.71 -8.63
N GLY A 218 -4.87 -4.80 -8.94
CA GLY A 218 -4.10 -6.06 -8.88
C GLY A 218 -4.02 -6.66 -7.48
N GLY A 219 -4.34 -5.87 -6.48
CA GLY A 219 -4.47 -6.31 -5.10
C GLY A 219 -3.18 -6.86 -4.52
N ILE A 220 -3.33 -7.49 -3.34
CA ILE A 220 -2.21 -8.04 -2.59
C ILE A 220 -1.72 -9.39 -3.14
N CYS A 221 -2.58 -10.04 -3.90
CA CYS A 221 -2.37 -11.40 -4.39
C CYS A 221 -1.21 -11.53 -5.37
N THR A 222 -0.81 -10.42 -5.96
CA THR A 222 0.27 -10.37 -6.95
C THR A 222 1.63 -10.08 -6.34
N ARG A 223 1.73 -9.81 -5.04
CA ARG A 223 3.02 -9.60 -4.39
C ARG A 223 3.79 -10.91 -4.27
N ILE A 224 5.07 -10.87 -4.66
CA ILE A 224 5.98 -11.99 -4.56
C ILE A 224 6.82 -11.83 -3.29
N ASP A 225 6.65 -12.71 -2.33
CA ASP A 225 7.31 -12.68 -1.02
C ASP A 225 8.50 -13.67 -0.92
N CYS A 226 9.07 -14.10 -2.04
CA CYS A 226 10.18 -15.06 -2.07
C CYS A 226 11.57 -14.43 -2.21
N VAL A 227 11.65 -13.11 -2.27
CA VAL A 227 12.91 -12.37 -2.54
C VAL A 227 14.04 -12.76 -1.58
N SER A 228 13.75 -12.87 -0.28
CA SER A 228 14.74 -13.23 0.74
C SER A 228 15.21 -14.69 0.69
N LEU A 229 14.68 -15.49 -0.22
CA LEU A 229 15.01 -16.91 -0.37
C LEU A 229 15.79 -17.20 -1.65
N GLY A 230 16.25 -16.16 -2.37
CA GLY A 230 16.93 -16.30 -3.63
C GLY A 230 17.85 -15.13 -3.95
N VAL A 231 18.09 -14.93 -5.21
CA VAL A 231 18.88 -13.83 -5.76
C VAL A 231 18.01 -13.00 -6.69
N VAL A 232 18.19 -11.68 -6.68
CA VAL A 232 17.47 -10.80 -7.58
C VAL A 232 18.41 -10.06 -8.53
N VAL A 233 18.09 -10.11 -9.80
CA VAL A 233 18.80 -9.39 -10.84
C VAL A 233 17.87 -8.44 -11.59
N ASN A 234 18.42 -7.36 -12.14
CA ASN A 234 17.71 -6.47 -13.03
C ASN A 234 17.68 -6.99 -14.47
N ARG A 235 17.10 -6.21 -15.39
CA ARG A 235 17.00 -6.56 -16.82
C ARG A 235 18.37 -6.73 -17.50
N ASP A 236 19.42 -6.11 -16.97
CA ASP A 236 20.79 -6.22 -17.47
C ASP A 236 21.55 -7.41 -16.83
N GLY A 237 20.87 -8.25 -16.04
CA GLY A 237 21.47 -9.39 -15.33
C GLY A 237 22.31 -9.00 -14.11
N GLN A 238 22.21 -7.75 -13.65
CA GLN A 238 23.00 -7.25 -12.55
C GLN A 238 22.21 -7.38 -11.22
N ARG A 239 22.88 -7.92 -10.21
CA ARG A 239 22.35 -7.92 -8.84
C ARG A 239 22.43 -6.50 -8.28
N PHE A 240 21.34 -6.02 -7.68
CA PHE A 240 21.21 -4.63 -7.21
C PHE A 240 20.75 -4.52 -5.76
N TYR A 241 20.66 -5.63 -5.03
CA TYR A 241 20.10 -5.66 -3.70
C TYR A 241 20.75 -6.76 -2.83
N ASP A 242 20.79 -6.54 -1.52
CA ASP A 242 21.09 -7.57 -0.53
C ASP A 242 19.77 -8.18 -0.02
N GLU A 243 19.41 -9.33 -0.53
CA GLU A 243 18.15 -10.02 -0.24
C GLU A 243 18.09 -10.50 1.22
N GLY A 244 19.23 -10.60 1.90
CA GLY A 244 19.38 -11.04 3.29
C GLY A 244 19.53 -9.92 4.31
N GLU A 245 19.45 -8.64 3.89
CA GLU A 245 19.75 -7.49 4.76
C GLU A 245 18.92 -7.43 6.05
N ASP A 246 17.66 -7.84 5.99
CA ASP A 246 16.77 -7.82 7.14
C ASP A 246 15.59 -8.78 6.89
N PHE A 247 14.74 -9.01 7.89
CA PHE A 247 13.63 -9.88 7.62
C PHE A 247 12.54 -9.18 6.76
N TRP A 248 11.96 -9.92 5.84
CA TRP A 248 11.17 -9.42 4.72
C TRP A 248 10.03 -8.44 5.07
N PRO A 249 9.24 -8.63 6.13
CA PRO A 249 8.17 -7.68 6.49
C PRO A 249 8.63 -6.25 6.74
N LYS A 250 9.91 -6.04 7.05
CA LYS A 250 10.49 -4.71 7.24
C LYS A 250 11.06 -4.13 5.94
N ARG A 251 11.36 -4.96 4.96
CA ARG A 251 12.15 -4.62 3.78
C ARG A 251 11.35 -4.45 2.49
N TYR A 252 10.19 -5.08 2.37
CA TYR A 252 9.47 -5.15 1.09
C TYR A 252 9.14 -3.78 0.46
N ALA A 253 8.93 -2.75 1.26
CA ALA A 253 8.65 -1.40 0.75
C ALA A 253 9.92 -0.70 0.23
N ILE A 254 11.09 -0.96 0.83
CA ILE A 254 12.38 -0.48 0.34
C ILE A 254 12.72 -1.19 -0.97
N TRP A 255 12.52 -2.49 -1.02
CA TRP A 255 12.69 -3.33 -2.19
C TRP A 255 11.89 -2.83 -3.40
N GLY A 256 10.62 -2.48 -3.21
CA GLY A 256 9.79 -1.94 -4.29
C GLY A 256 10.37 -0.66 -4.90
N ARG A 257 10.93 0.25 -4.08
CA ARG A 257 11.60 1.46 -4.57
C ARG A 257 12.88 1.16 -5.34
N LEU A 258 13.66 0.18 -4.91
CA LEU A 258 14.86 -0.24 -5.62
C LEU A 258 14.52 -0.82 -7.00
N VAL A 259 13.45 -1.59 -7.12
CA VAL A 259 12.95 -2.08 -8.42
C VAL A 259 12.48 -0.92 -9.30
N ALA A 260 11.82 0.09 -8.74
CA ALA A 260 11.38 1.26 -9.51
C ALA A 260 12.54 2.05 -10.14
N GLN A 261 13.76 1.90 -9.62
CA GLN A 261 14.98 2.53 -10.13
C GLN A 261 15.71 1.66 -11.17
N GLN A 262 15.31 0.38 -11.34
CA GLN A 262 15.98 -0.50 -12.29
C GLN A 262 15.50 -0.26 -13.73
N PRO A 263 16.30 -0.67 -14.73
CA PRO A 263 15.92 -0.60 -16.14
C PRO A 263 14.56 -1.25 -16.41
N GLY A 264 13.64 -0.53 -17.01
CA GLY A 264 12.27 -0.97 -17.27
C GLY A 264 11.43 -1.23 -16.02
N GLN A 265 11.92 -0.82 -14.83
CA GLN A 265 11.28 -1.02 -13.52
C GLN A 265 10.96 -2.49 -13.22
N ILE A 266 11.85 -3.39 -13.63
CA ILE A 266 11.72 -4.84 -13.49
C ILE A 266 12.88 -5.43 -12.71
N GLY A 267 12.58 -6.42 -11.85
CA GLY A 267 13.55 -7.30 -11.22
C GLY A 267 13.11 -8.76 -11.37
N TYR A 268 14.07 -9.65 -11.60
CA TYR A 268 13.86 -11.09 -11.71
C TYR A 268 14.34 -11.77 -10.44
N SER A 269 13.41 -12.44 -9.72
CA SER A 269 13.74 -13.21 -8.54
C SER A 269 14.01 -14.66 -8.91
N ILE A 270 15.23 -15.11 -8.68
CA ILE A 270 15.71 -16.46 -8.97
C ILE A 270 15.80 -17.22 -7.66
N ILE A 271 15.04 -18.27 -7.51
CA ILE A 271 15.02 -19.13 -6.31
C ILE A 271 15.44 -20.56 -6.68
N ASP A 272 16.08 -21.25 -5.75
CA ASP A 272 16.39 -22.66 -5.95
C ASP A 272 15.28 -23.60 -5.42
N ALA A 273 15.38 -24.86 -5.75
CA ALA A 273 14.40 -25.87 -5.36
C ALA A 273 14.21 -26.00 -3.84
N LYS A 274 15.22 -25.63 -3.03
CA LYS A 274 15.15 -25.68 -1.55
C LYS A 274 14.22 -24.64 -0.96
N ALA A 275 13.94 -23.58 -1.70
CA ALA A 275 13.04 -22.50 -1.30
C ALA A 275 11.56 -22.84 -1.54
N ILE A 276 11.28 -23.80 -2.40
CA ILE A 276 9.89 -24.19 -2.74
C ILE A 276 9.16 -24.64 -1.47
N GLY A 277 7.98 -24.07 -1.24
CA GLY A 277 7.16 -24.34 -0.06
C GLY A 277 7.56 -23.60 1.22
N ARG A 278 8.61 -22.77 1.20
CA ARG A 278 9.06 -21.98 2.37
C ARG A 278 8.48 -20.56 2.42
N PHE A 279 7.73 -20.14 1.42
CA PHE A 279 7.07 -18.84 1.33
C PHE A 279 5.59 -19.03 1.01
N MET A 280 4.81 -17.99 1.25
CA MET A 280 3.39 -18.03 0.92
C MET A 280 3.23 -18.25 -0.59
N PRO A 281 2.45 -19.24 -1.03
CA PRO A 281 2.23 -19.48 -2.43
C PRO A 281 1.58 -18.22 -3.06
N PRO A 282 1.96 -17.86 -4.28
CA PRO A 282 1.28 -16.80 -5.02
C PRO A 282 -0.18 -17.22 -5.24
N VAL A 283 -1.08 -16.25 -5.20
CA VAL A 283 -2.51 -16.50 -5.40
C VAL A 283 -2.82 -16.93 -6.83
N PHE A 284 -1.94 -16.59 -7.77
CA PHE A 284 -2.05 -17.04 -9.15
C PHE A 284 -1.10 -18.23 -9.38
N PRO A 285 -1.62 -19.45 -9.55
CA PRO A 285 -0.82 -20.59 -10.00
C PRO A 285 -0.10 -20.23 -11.30
N GLY A 286 1.18 -20.58 -11.41
CA GLY A 286 1.99 -20.28 -12.59
C GLY A 286 2.72 -18.93 -12.58
N VAL A 287 2.56 -18.11 -11.55
CA VAL A 287 3.42 -16.94 -11.31
C VAL A 287 4.88 -17.34 -11.06
N GLN A 288 5.08 -18.54 -10.54
CA GLN A 288 6.40 -19.13 -10.34
C GLN A 288 6.61 -20.26 -11.32
N ALA A 289 7.70 -20.20 -12.07
CA ALA A 289 8.17 -21.32 -12.83
C ALA A 289 8.90 -22.32 -11.94
N ASP A 290 8.67 -23.60 -12.11
CA ASP A 290 9.32 -24.66 -11.33
C ASP A 290 10.80 -24.83 -11.68
N THR A 291 11.18 -24.43 -12.88
CA THR A 291 12.53 -24.57 -13.43
C THR A 291 12.95 -23.33 -14.18
N LEU A 292 14.25 -23.14 -14.38
CA LEU A 292 14.78 -22.02 -15.16
C LEU A 292 14.19 -21.91 -16.58
N PRO A 293 14.03 -23.00 -17.36
CA PRO A 293 13.37 -22.94 -18.66
C PRO A 293 11.93 -22.39 -18.60
N ARG A 294 11.16 -22.77 -17.58
CA ARG A 294 9.82 -22.19 -17.38
C ARG A 294 9.85 -20.73 -16.98
N SER A 295 10.89 -20.31 -16.25
CA SER A 295 11.10 -18.89 -15.95
C SER A 295 11.37 -18.10 -17.22
N GLU A 296 12.12 -18.64 -18.15
CA GLU A 296 12.39 -18.02 -19.46
C GLU A 296 11.12 -17.94 -20.30
N GLU A 297 10.28 -18.97 -20.32
CA GLU A 297 8.97 -18.95 -20.99
C GLU A 297 8.07 -17.85 -20.44
N HIS A 298 8.04 -17.67 -19.11
CA HIS A 298 7.25 -16.60 -18.48
C HIS A 298 7.82 -15.20 -18.70
N THR A 299 9.12 -15.06 -18.92
CA THR A 299 9.75 -13.76 -19.20
C THR A 299 9.65 -13.36 -20.67
N SER A 300 9.49 -14.32 -21.59
CA SER A 300 9.32 -14.02 -23.02
C SER A 300 7.92 -13.48 -23.36
N GLU A 301 6.96 -13.60 -22.48
CA GLU A 301 5.59 -13.07 -22.64
C GLU A 301 5.42 -11.66 -22.02
N LEU A 302 6.47 -11.10 -21.43
CA LEU A 302 6.53 -9.74 -20.88
C LEU A 302 7.15 -8.79 -21.90
#